data_078122d2156b789e2dff5f507b49151c
#
_entry.id   078122d2156b789e2dff5f507b49151c
#
_cell.length_a   1.000
_cell.length_b   1.000
_cell.length_c   1.000
_cell.angle_alpha   90.00
_cell.angle_beta   90.00
_cell.angle_gamma   90.00
#
_symmetry.space_group_name_H-M   'P 1'
#
loop_
_entity.id
_entity.type
_entity.pdbx_description
1 polymer ?
#
loop_
_entity_poly.entity_id
_entity_poly.type
_entity_poly.pdbx_seq_one_letter_code
_entity_poly.pdbx_strand_id
1 'polypeptide(L)'
;DWSVKPGEKKNLKFVFGPSRTRKEVAGIKERYLGTGGFEKARESYAQYIRQGGSDLLIRTPNRKLDNLVNHWLSRQIFYHGETNRLSTDPQTRNYLQDNMGMSYIQPAVTRQAFLTALSQQRSSGEMPDGILIHEKAQLKYINQVPHTDHCVWLPICLKAYLDETDDFALLEERVEFSDSETQETISEHIDRAMRWLLKSRDHRGLNYINQGDWCDPMNMVGYKGRGVSGWLSLASAYALNTWAEIRKAEGKESLAIEFLEGAKELNMAVNEHIWNGSWYSRGITDDGISFGVPDDVEGRIFLNPQGWAILSGAADAERSSKIIKAVEEELETPYGVEMLSPSF
;
A
#
# COMPACT_ATOMS: atom_id res chain seq x y z
N ASP A 1 -12.56 -44.58 9.39
CA ASP A 1 -11.31 -45.32 9.66
C ASP A 1 -10.69 -45.78 8.35
N TRP A 2 -9.38 -45.56 8.20
CA TRP A 2 -8.64 -45.94 7.03
C TRP A 2 -7.61 -47.02 7.40
N SER A 3 -7.68 -48.16 6.75
CA SER A 3 -6.63 -49.17 6.85
C SER A 3 -5.95 -49.36 5.51
N VAL A 4 -4.63 -49.47 5.52
CA VAL A 4 -3.77 -49.70 4.34
C VAL A 4 -2.91 -50.92 4.66
N LYS A 5 -2.94 -51.92 3.84
CA LYS A 5 -2.13 -53.15 4.01
C LYS A 5 -0.67 -52.86 3.60
N PRO A 6 0.31 -53.65 4.09
CA PRO A 6 1.69 -53.54 3.63
C PRO A 6 1.80 -53.61 2.11
N GLY A 7 2.44 -52.59 1.49
CA GLY A 7 2.56 -52.48 0.03
C GLY A 7 1.37 -51.85 -0.70
N GLU A 8 0.23 -51.65 -0.04
CA GLU A 8 -0.94 -50.96 -0.61
C GLU A 8 -0.73 -49.45 -0.64
N LYS A 9 -1.21 -48.79 -1.69
CA LYS A 9 -1.24 -47.34 -1.81
C LYS A 9 -2.67 -46.87 -1.99
N LYS A 10 -3.12 -45.91 -1.15
CA LYS A 10 -4.39 -45.22 -1.30
C LYS A 10 -4.19 -43.75 -1.61
N ASN A 11 -4.82 -43.27 -2.66
CA ASN A 11 -4.77 -41.84 -3.02
C ASN A 11 -6.07 -41.18 -2.55
N LEU A 12 -5.90 -40.07 -1.85
CA LEU A 12 -7.01 -39.25 -1.37
C LEU A 12 -6.97 -37.92 -2.12
N LYS A 13 -8.12 -37.47 -2.58
CA LYS A 13 -8.28 -36.16 -3.21
C LYS A 13 -9.18 -35.29 -2.36
N PHE A 14 -8.73 -34.10 -2.05
CA PHE A 14 -9.45 -33.09 -1.31
C PHE A 14 -9.54 -31.82 -2.14
N VAL A 15 -10.68 -31.12 -2.03
CA VAL A 15 -10.82 -29.75 -2.51
C VAL A 15 -11.24 -28.88 -1.34
N PHE A 16 -10.59 -27.73 -1.23
CA PHE A 16 -10.87 -26.72 -0.23
C PHE A 16 -11.04 -25.37 -0.91
N GLY A 17 -12.03 -24.58 -0.49
CA GLY A 17 -12.25 -23.24 -1.03
C GLY A 17 -13.61 -22.69 -0.59
N PRO A 18 -13.83 -21.38 -0.78
CA PRO A 18 -15.13 -20.77 -0.53
C PRO A 18 -16.16 -21.18 -1.58
N SER A 19 -17.43 -21.17 -1.21
CA SER A 19 -18.55 -21.38 -2.12
C SER A 19 -19.78 -20.61 -1.62
N ARG A 20 -20.55 -20.06 -2.57
CA ARG A 20 -21.76 -19.28 -2.27
C ARG A 20 -23.02 -20.13 -2.19
N THR A 21 -23.06 -21.25 -2.91
CA THR A 21 -24.26 -22.07 -3.04
C THR A 21 -23.94 -23.57 -3.05
N ARG A 22 -24.93 -24.41 -2.64
CA ARG A 22 -24.81 -25.86 -2.75
C ARG A 22 -24.65 -26.36 -4.20
N LYS A 23 -25.22 -25.66 -5.17
CA LYS A 23 -25.08 -25.96 -6.59
C LYS A 23 -23.63 -25.77 -7.06
N GLU A 24 -22.99 -24.70 -6.60
CA GLU A 24 -21.58 -24.42 -6.88
C GLU A 24 -20.68 -25.50 -6.26
N VAL A 25 -20.94 -25.92 -5.02
CA VAL A 25 -20.21 -27.04 -4.39
C VAL A 25 -20.30 -28.31 -5.22
N ALA A 26 -21.49 -28.63 -5.76
CA ALA A 26 -21.68 -29.79 -6.61
C ALA A 26 -20.81 -29.69 -7.90
N GLY A 27 -20.84 -28.53 -8.57
CA GLY A 27 -20.00 -28.27 -9.74
C GLY A 27 -18.49 -28.33 -9.47
N ILE A 28 -18.05 -27.79 -8.34
CA ILE A 28 -16.64 -27.88 -7.89
C ILE A 28 -16.25 -29.34 -7.64
N LYS A 29 -17.08 -30.13 -6.98
CA LYS A 29 -16.85 -31.55 -6.76
C LYS A 29 -16.71 -32.32 -8.09
N GLU A 30 -17.64 -32.12 -9.01
CA GLU A 30 -17.61 -32.75 -10.32
C GLU A 30 -16.35 -32.37 -11.10
N ARG A 31 -16.01 -31.09 -11.13
CA ARG A 31 -14.86 -30.56 -11.87
C ARG A 31 -13.53 -31.08 -11.34
N TYR A 32 -13.33 -31.10 -10.03
CA TYR A 32 -12.01 -31.37 -9.44
C TYR A 32 -11.87 -32.78 -8.84
N LEU A 33 -12.95 -33.39 -8.36
CA LEU A 33 -12.93 -34.72 -7.77
C LEU A 33 -13.52 -35.80 -8.68
N GLY A 34 -14.21 -35.40 -9.77
CA GLY A 34 -14.67 -36.32 -10.80
C GLY A 34 -13.49 -37.02 -11.52
N THR A 35 -13.80 -38.00 -12.33
CA THR A 35 -12.81 -38.82 -13.05
C THR A 35 -11.90 -37.94 -13.91
N GLY A 36 -10.59 -37.99 -13.64
CA GLY A 36 -9.57 -37.18 -14.34
C GLY A 36 -9.56 -35.70 -13.98
N GLY A 37 -10.51 -35.21 -13.16
CA GLY A 37 -10.64 -33.79 -12.83
C GLY A 37 -9.42 -33.23 -12.10
N PHE A 38 -8.91 -33.96 -11.12
CA PHE A 38 -7.70 -33.57 -10.38
C PHE A 38 -6.46 -33.52 -11.28
N GLU A 39 -6.26 -34.53 -12.09
CA GLU A 39 -5.12 -34.64 -13.00
C GLU A 39 -5.15 -33.50 -14.05
N LYS A 40 -6.31 -33.20 -14.60
CA LYS A 40 -6.52 -32.07 -15.53
C LYS A 40 -6.26 -30.73 -14.85
N ALA A 41 -6.76 -30.52 -13.64
CA ALA A 41 -6.53 -29.29 -12.88
C ALA A 41 -5.04 -29.10 -12.55
N ARG A 42 -4.37 -30.19 -12.14
CA ARG A 42 -2.92 -30.18 -11.85
C ARG A 42 -2.10 -29.85 -13.11
N GLU A 43 -2.42 -30.47 -14.25
CA GLU A 43 -1.70 -30.20 -15.49
C GLU A 43 -1.95 -28.77 -16.00
N SER A 44 -3.17 -28.29 -15.95
CA SER A 44 -3.51 -26.90 -16.28
C SER A 44 -2.74 -25.90 -15.43
N TYR A 45 -2.66 -26.17 -14.10
CA TYR A 45 -1.87 -25.32 -13.21
C TYR A 45 -0.37 -25.43 -13.46
N ALA A 46 0.15 -26.62 -13.74
CA ALA A 46 1.57 -26.81 -14.09
C ALA A 46 1.91 -26.10 -15.41
N GLN A 47 0.99 -26.07 -16.36
CA GLN A 47 1.17 -25.32 -17.60
C GLN A 47 1.18 -23.81 -17.35
N TYR A 48 0.23 -23.30 -16.55
CA TYR A 48 0.21 -21.90 -16.13
C TYR A 48 1.53 -21.49 -15.47
N ILE A 49 2.06 -22.31 -14.55
CA ILE A 49 3.36 -22.05 -13.92
C ILE A 49 4.51 -22.04 -14.94
N ARG A 50 4.52 -22.99 -15.88
CA ARG A 50 5.57 -23.04 -16.92
C ARG A 50 5.54 -21.85 -17.87
N GLN A 51 4.37 -21.30 -18.14
CA GLN A 51 4.19 -20.11 -18.98
C GLN A 51 4.53 -18.81 -18.26
N GLY A 52 4.76 -18.85 -16.94
CA GLY A 52 5.09 -17.68 -16.14
C GLY A 52 3.87 -16.91 -15.63
N GLY A 53 2.69 -17.06 -16.24
CA GLY A 53 1.41 -16.50 -15.79
C GLY A 53 1.33 -14.98 -15.76
N SER A 54 2.30 -14.25 -16.32
CA SER A 54 2.37 -12.78 -16.33
C SER A 54 3.04 -12.26 -17.59
N ASP A 55 2.86 -10.97 -17.84
CA ASP A 55 3.52 -10.26 -18.94
C ASP A 55 5.00 -9.96 -18.63
N LEU A 56 5.40 -10.00 -17.35
CA LEU A 56 6.77 -9.82 -16.93
C LEU A 56 7.56 -11.13 -17.03
N LEU A 57 8.47 -11.21 -17.99
CA LEU A 57 9.40 -12.33 -18.18
C LEU A 57 10.83 -11.83 -18.32
N ILE A 58 11.73 -12.36 -17.50
CA ILE A 58 13.16 -12.09 -17.61
C ILE A 58 13.93 -13.34 -18.03
N ARG A 59 15.06 -13.13 -18.67
CA ARG A 59 16.04 -14.17 -19.01
C ARG A 59 17.44 -13.66 -18.68
N THR A 60 18.06 -14.21 -17.66
CA THR A 60 19.39 -13.83 -17.18
C THR A 60 20.34 -15.05 -17.13
N PRO A 61 21.65 -14.86 -16.95
CA PRO A 61 22.57 -15.98 -16.66
C PRO A 61 22.25 -16.70 -15.35
N ASN A 62 21.45 -16.11 -14.46
CA ASN A 62 21.10 -16.67 -13.15
C ASN A 62 19.69 -17.29 -13.17
N ARG A 63 19.61 -18.61 -13.39
CA ARG A 63 18.34 -19.33 -13.39
C ARG A 63 17.52 -19.24 -12.10
N LYS A 64 18.15 -18.98 -10.94
CA LYS A 64 17.43 -18.81 -9.68
C LYS A 64 16.68 -17.49 -9.68
N LEU A 65 17.30 -16.44 -10.22
CA LEU A 65 16.63 -15.14 -10.42
C LEU A 65 15.49 -15.25 -11.42
N ASP A 66 15.70 -15.93 -12.56
CA ASP A 66 14.64 -16.15 -13.55
C ASP A 66 13.42 -16.87 -12.92
N ASN A 67 13.68 -17.94 -12.16
CA ASN A 67 12.61 -18.68 -11.49
C ASN A 67 11.91 -17.84 -10.40
N LEU A 68 12.66 -17.03 -9.66
CA LEU A 68 12.09 -16.13 -8.65
C LEU A 68 11.12 -15.14 -9.32
N VAL A 69 11.57 -14.44 -10.36
CA VAL A 69 10.77 -13.37 -11.01
C VAL A 69 9.64 -13.96 -11.84
N ASN A 70 9.94 -14.91 -12.74
CA ASN A 70 8.97 -15.40 -13.72
C ASN A 70 7.87 -16.27 -13.10
N HIS A 71 8.12 -16.88 -11.94
CA HIS A 71 7.18 -17.84 -11.37
C HIS A 71 6.74 -17.48 -9.96
N TRP A 72 7.66 -17.26 -9.02
CA TRP A 72 7.29 -17.05 -7.63
C TRP A 72 6.75 -15.64 -7.40
N LEU A 73 7.47 -14.62 -7.85
CA LEU A 73 7.10 -13.21 -7.64
C LEU A 73 5.75 -12.89 -8.29
N SER A 74 5.57 -13.27 -9.56
CA SER A 74 4.31 -13.06 -10.30
C SER A 74 3.11 -13.68 -9.58
N ARG A 75 3.28 -14.86 -9.00
CA ARG A 75 2.22 -15.54 -8.22
C ARG A 75 1.92 -14.83 -6.90
N GLN A 76 2.94 -14.31 -6.22
CA GLN A 76 2.72 -13.55 -4.98
C GLN A 76 1.98 -12.24 -5.27
N ILE A 77 2.38 -11.52 -6.31
CA ILE A 77 1.72 -10.29 -6.74
C ILE A 77 0.25 -10.58 -7.12
N PHE A 78 -0.01 -11.63 -7.90
CA PHE A 78 -1.37 -12.04 -8.26
C PHE A 78 -2.21 -12.40 -7.04
N TYR A 79 -1.65 -13.14 -6.08
CA TYR A 79 -2.34 -13.49 -4.85
C TYR A 79 -2.71 -12.24 -4.01
N HIS A 80 -1.85 -11.23 -3.95
CA HIS A 80 -2.13 -10.00 -3.24
C HIS A 80 -3.11 -9.10 -4.01
N GLY A 81 -2.84 -8.81 -5.28
CA GLY A 81 -3.63 -7.90 -6.11
C GLY A 81 -4.97 -8.48 -6.53
N GLU A 82 -4.97 -9.46 -7.43
CA GLU A 82 -6.22 -10.01 -8.01
C GLU A 82 -7.09 -10.74 -6.99
N THR A 83 -6.50 -11.53 -6.10
CA THR A 83 -7.28 -12.28 -5.10
C THR A 83 -7.45 -11.53 -3.78
N ASN A 84 -6.88 -10.33 -3.64
CA ASN A 84 -7.00 -9.46 -2.48
C ASN A 84 -6.71 -10.17 -1.15
N ARG A 85 -5.73 -11.07 -1.14
CA ARG A 85 -5.36 -11.89 0.03
C ARG A 85 -6.55 -12.67 0.62
N LEU A 86 -7.54 -13.01 -0.21
CA LEU A 86 -8.84 -13.60 0.18
C LEU A 86 -9.65 -12.71 1.17
N SER A 87 -9.39 -11.42 1.23
CA SER A 87 -10.19 -10.45 1.97
C SER A 87 -11.34 -9.93 1.11
N THR A 88 -12.45 -9.57 1.74
CA THR A 88 -13.60 -8.91 1.11
C THR A 88 -13.62 -7.41 1.33
N ASP A 89 -12.77 -6.95 2.22
CA ASP A 89 -12.61 -5.57 2.66
C ASP A 89 -11.13 -5.27 2.98
N PRO A 90 -10.20 -5.44 2.02
CA PRO A 90 -8.80 -5.13 2.27
C PRO A 90 -8.65 -3.67 2.73
N GLN A 91 -7.72 -3.42 3.66
CA GLN A 91 -7.35 -2.05 4.01
C GLN A 91 -6.98 -1.26 2.76
N THR A 92 -7.42 -0.01 2.65
CA THR A 92 -7.26 0.82 1.45
C THR A 92 -5.81 0.92 1.00
N ARG A 93 -4.87 1.19 1.91
CA ARG A 93 -3.43 1.21 1.56
C ARG A 93 -2.94 -0.14 1.05
N ASN A 94 -3.34 -1.25 1.68
CA ASN A 94 -2.96 -2.59 1.23
C ASN A 94 -3.53 -2.89 -0.15
N TYR A 95 -4.79 -2.52 -0.39
CA TYR A 95 -5.43 -2.68 -1.68
C TYR A 95 -4.69 -1.93 -2.80
N LEU A 96 -4.31 -0.68 -2.54
CA LEU A 96 -3.56 0.13 -3.51
C LEU A 96 -2.13 -0.40 -3.72
N GLN A 97 -1.39 -0.70 -2.66
CA GLN A 97 -0.01 -1.22 -2.74
C GLN A 97 0.05 -2.60 -3.40
N ASP A 98 -0.88 -3.49 -3.09
CA ASP A 98 -0.95 -4.82 -3.69
C ASP A 98 -1.24 -4.71 -5.20
N ASN A 99 -2.14 -3.81 -5.60
CA ASN A 99 -2.46 -3.56 -6.99
C ASN A 99 -1.37 -2.77 -7.74
N MET A 100 -0.51 -2.01 -7.03
CA MET A 100 0.67 -1.41 -7.65
C MET A 100 1.58 -2.47 -8.29
N GLY A 101 1.77 -3.61 -7.64
CA GLY A 101 2.51 -4.74 -8.21
C GLY A 101 1.86 -5.32 -9.46
N MET A 102 0.52 -5.29 -9.57
CA MET A 102 -0.21 -5.76 -10.74
C MET A 102 0.04 -4.90 -11.98
N SER A 103 0.52 -3.66 -11.84
CA SER A 103 0.90 -2.81 -12.98
C SER A 103 1.93 -3.49 -13.89
N TYR A 104 2.82 -4.31 -13.33
CA TYR A 104 3.86 -5.03 -14.05
C TYR A 104 3.45 -6.42 -14.54
N ILE A 105 2.31 -6.94 -14.07
CA ILE A 105 1.89 -8.34 -14.31
C ILE A 105 0.63 -8.38 -15.18
N GLN A 106 -0.39 -7.62 -14.80
CA GLN A 106 -1.68 -7.50 -15.46
C GLN A 106 -2.24 -6.10 -15.23
N PRO A 107 -1.81 -5.08 -15.99
CA PRO A 107 -2.16 -3.67 -15.75
C PRO A 107 -3.67 -3.40 -15.70
N ALA A 108 -4.48 -4.18 -16.42
CA ALA A 108 -5.93 -4.05 -16.41
C ALA A 108 -6.54 -4.27 -15.01
N VAL A 109 -5.91 -5.09 -14.16
CA VAL A 109 -6.34 -5.30 -12.77
C VAL A 109 -6.07 -4.05 -11.95
N THR A 110 -4.90 -3.43 -12.10
CA THR A 110 -4.57 -2.16 -11.42
C THR A 110 -5.54 -1.06 -11.85
N ARG A 111 -5.82 -0.93 -13.14
CA ARG A 111 -6.78 0.05 -13.66
C ARG A 111 -8.16 -0.10 -13.00
N GLN A 112 -8.69 -1.31 -12.95
CA GLN A 112 -9.97 -1.58 -12.31
C GLN A 112 -9.92 -1.33 -10.80
N ALA A 113 -8.78 -1.60 -10.15
CA ALA A 113 -8.61 -1.35 -8.72
C ALA A 113 -8.69 0.15 -8.38
N PHE A 114 -8.12 1.03 -9.21
CA PHE A 114 -8.27 2.47 -9.04
C PHE A 114 -9.72 2.91 -9.14
N LEU A 115 -10.45 2.47 -10.16
CA LEU A 115 -11.88 2.78 -10.31
C LEU A 115 -12.68 2.32 -9.09
N THR A 116 -12.44 1.10 -8.61
CA THR A 116 -13.11 0.54 -7.43
C THR A 116 -12.76 1.31 -6.14
N ALA A 117 -11.50 1.69 -5.94
CA ALA A 117 -11.08 2.43 -4.76
C ALA A 117 -11.67 3.85 -4.73
N LEU A 118 -11.61 4.56 -5.86
CA LEU A 118 -12.06 5.94 -5.93
C LEU A 118 -13.59 6.07 -5.93
N SER A 119 -14.34 5.06 -6.38
CA SER A 119 -15.81 5.02 -6.20
C SER A 119 -16.24 4.96 -4.73
N GLN A 120 -15.32 4.68 -3.81
CA GLN A 120 -15.55 4.64 -2.37
C GLN A 120 -14.94 5.83 -1.62
N GLN A 121 -14.28 6.75 -2.33
CA GLN A 121 -13.78 8.00 -1.78
C GLN A 121 -14.94 8.91 -1.39
N ARG A 122 -14.78 9.70 -0.33
CA ARG A 122 -15.72 10.77 0.03
C ARG A 122 -15.47 12.04 -0.78
N SER A 123 -16.49 12.83 -0.98
CA SER A 123 -16.38 14.12 -1.67
C SER A 123 -15.44 15.12 -0.98
N SER A 124 -15.12 14.89 0.30
CA SER A 124 -14.07 15.61 1.03
C SER A 124 -12.65 15.32 0.54
N GLY A 125 -12.45 14.25 -0.22
CA GLY A 125 -11.16 13.72 -0.63
C GLY A 125 -10.63 12.62 0.28
N GLU A 126 -11.28 12.35 1.41
CA GLU A 126 -10.92 11.29 2.35
C GLU A 126 -11.14 9.90 1.74
N MET A 127 -10.20 8.99 1.94
CA MET A 127 -10.36 7.59 1.59
C MET A 127 -10.87 6.79 2.79
N PRO A 128 -11.73 5.77 2.58
CA PRO A 128 -12.15 4.87 3.66
C PRO A 128 -11.00 3.99 4.12
N ASP A 129 -11.09 3.43 5.32
CA ASP A 129 -10.09 2.51 5.85
C ASP A 129 -10.00 1.18 5.09
N GLY A 130 -11.09 0.72 4.53
CA GLY A 130 -11.14 -0.52 3.74
C GLY A 130 -11.95 -0.36 2.46
N ILE A 131 -11.56 -1.07 1.43
CA ILE A 131 -12.25 -1.11 0.14
C ILE A 131 -13.16 -2.33 0.09
N LEU A 132 -14.45 -2.12 -0.09
CA LEU A 132 -15.43 -3.18 -0.28
C LEU A 132 -15.34 -3.70 -1.71
N ILE A 133 -14.92 -4.95 -1.90
CA ILE A 133 -14.66 -5.51 -3.23
C ILE A 133 -15.86 -6.27 -3.82
N HIS A 134 -16.97 -6.34 -3.12
CA HIS A 134 -18.25 -6.83 -3.65
C HIS A 134 -19.44 -6.29 -2.86
N GLU A 135 -20.63 -6.28 -3.45
CA GLU A 135 -21.87 -5.68 -2.93
C GLU A 135 -22.29 -6.13 -1.51
N LYS A 136 -21.90 -7.34 -1.09
CA LYS A 136 -22.25 -7.87 0.23
C LYS A 136 -21.11 -7.79 1.24
N ALA A 137 -19.99 -7.18 0.84
CA ALA A 137 -18.88 -6.98 1.76
C ALA A 137 -19.25 -5.98 2.85
N GLN A 138 -18.66 -6.16 4.02
CA GLN A 138 -18.79 -5.27 5.16
C GLN A 138 -17.40 -5.05 5.75
N LEU A 139 -17.13 -3.84 6.21
CA LEU A 139 -15.87 -3.53 6.87
C LEU A 139 -15.74 -4.32 8.17
N LYS A 140 -14.63 -5.00 8.34
CA LYS A 140 -14.22 -5.59 9.62
C LYS A 140 -13.90 -4.48 10.61
N TYR A 141 -13.92 -4.81 11.90
CA TYR A 141 -13.65 -3.85 12.97
C TYR A 141 -12.33 -3.09 12.76
N ILE A 142 -11.27 -3.79 12.39
CA ILE A 142 -9.94 -3.18 12.16
C ILE A 142 -9.95 -2.15 11.03
N ASN A 143 -10.81 -2.33 10.03
CA ASN A 143 -10.95 -1.41 8.90
C ASN A 143 -11.98 -0.29 9.15
N GLN A 144 -12.40 -0.11 10.40
CA GLN A 144 -13.23 1.00 10.87
C GLN A 144 -12.45 1.96 11.77
N VAL A 145 -11.18 1.66 12.02
CA VAL A 145 -10.28 2.51 12.79
C VAL A 145 -9.75 3.61 11.87
N PRO A 146 -9.88 4.91 12.23
CA PRO A 146 -9.50 5.99 11.35
C PRO A 146 -7.97 6.10 11.21
N HIS A 147 -7.43 5.49 10.16
CA HIS A 147 -6.06 5.67 9.71
C HIS A 147 -5.97 6.83 8.73
N THR A 148 -4.85 7.53 8.70
CA THR A 148 -4.73 8.82 8.00
C THR A 148 -3.82 8.77 6.77
N ASP A 149 -3.22 7.62 6.47
CA ASP A 149 -2.23 7.48 5.41
C ASP A 149 -2.80 7.03 4.05
N HIS A 150 -4.08 6.69 3.96
CA HIS A 150 -4.65 6.07 2.76
C HIS A 150 -4.50 6.92 1.49
N CYS A 151 -4.66 8.24 1.60
CA CYS A 151 -4.56 9.16 0.47
C CYS A 151 -3.15 9.25 -0.12
N VAL A 152 -2.10 9.02 0.69
CA VAL A 152 -0.69 9.04 0.26
C VAL A 152 -0.44 8.05 -0.87
N TRP A 153 -1.08 6.88 -0.82
CA TRP A 153 -0.82 5.78 -1.73
C TRP A 153 -1.44 5.95 -3.12
N LEU A 154 -2.40 6.86 -3.27
CA LEU A 154 -3.07 7.11 -4.56
C LEU A 154 -2.08 7.56 -5.64
N PRO A 155 -1.38 8.70 -5.52
CA PRO A 155 -0.46 9.14 -6.56
C PRO A 155 0.76 8.22 -6.70
N ILE A 156 1.25 7.61 -5.61
CA ILE A 156 2.41 6.72 -5.64
C ILE A 156 2.11 5.46 -6.47
N CYS A 157 0.98 4.81 -6.20
CA CYS A 157 0.59 3.60 -6.92
C CYS A 157 0.15 3.93 -8.35
N LEU A 158 -0.50 5.07 -8.58
CA LEU A 158 -0.89 5.53 -9.90
C LEU A 158 0.33 5.85 -10.77
N LYS A 159 1.36 6.49 -10.20
CA LYS A 159 2.62 6.77 -10.92
C LYS A 159 3.24 5.48 -11.45
N ALA A 160 3.31 4.43 -10.64
CA ALA A 160 3.81 3.13 -11.08
C ALA A 160 3.00 2.54 -12.25
N TYR A 161 1.67 2.70 -12.22
CA TYR A 161 0.81 2.27 -13.32
C TYR A 161 1.04 3.09 -14.59
N LEU A 162 1.10 4.41 -14.49
CA LEU A 162 1.32 5.30 -15.64
C LEU A 162 2.70 5.12 -16.27
N ASP A 163 3.74 4.95 -15.43
CA ASP A 163 5.10 4.71 -15.90
C ASP A 163 5.24 3.40 -16.71
N GLU A 164 4.45 2.39 -16.35
CA GLU A 164 4.47 1.10 -17.03
C GLU A 164 3.60 1.09 -18.29
N THR A 165 2.46 1.79 -18.30
CA THR A 165 1.42 1.64 -19.32
C THR A 165 1.26 2.81 -20.27
N ASP A 166 1.71 4.00 -19.88
CA ASP A 166 1.43 5.27 -20.57
C ASP A 166 -0.09 5.56 -20.75
N ASP A 167 -0.95 4.91 -19.92
CA ASP A 167 -2.42 5.04 -19.98
C ASP A 167 -2.91 6.30 -19.25
N PHE A 168 -2.57 7.46 -19.75
CA PHE A 168 -3.08 8.73 -19.23
C PHE A 168 -4.60 8.90 -19.45
N ALA A 169 -5.22 8.09 -20.31
CA ALA A 169 -6.66 8.12 -20.50
C ALA A 169 -7.44 7.71 -19.23
N LEU A 170 -6.82 6.91 -18.35
CA LEU A 170 -7.40 6.60 -17.03
C LEU A 170 -7.70 7.87 -16.23
N LEU A 171 -6.87 8.89 -16.31
CA LEU A 171 -7.01 10.13 -15.54
C LEU A 171 -8.30 10.91 -15.86
N GLU A 172 -8.84 10.74 -17.05
CA GLU A 172 -10.07 11.39 -17.53
C GLU A 172 -11.34 10.55 -17.25
N GLU A 173 -11.19 9.31 -16.77
CA GLU A 173 -12.33 8.48 -16.38
C GLU A 173 -13.09 9.12 -15.21
N ARG A 174 -14.43 9.05 -15.27
CA ARG A 174 -15.30 9.67 -14.26
C ARG A 174 -15.87 8.65 -13.30
N VAL A 175 -15.80 8.97 -12.02
CA VAL A 175 -16.26 8.11 -10.92
C VAL A 175 -17.11 8.95 -9.97
N GLU A 176 -18.15 8.34 -9.37
CA GLU A 176 -18.96 8.95 -8.31
C GLU A 176 -18.23 8.87 -6.96
N PHE A 177 -18.51 9.82 -6.06
CA PHE A 177 -18.11 9.72 -4.67
C PHE A 177 -19.07 8.83 -3.88
N SER A 178 -18.59 8.21 -2.80
CA SER A 178 -19.42 7.34 -1.94
C SER A 178 -20.54 8.07 -1.21
N ASP A 179 -20.46 9.38 -1.08
CA ASP A 179 -21.40 10.27 -0.37
C ASP A 179 -22.05 11.34 -1.27
N SER A 180 -21.90 11.24 -2.60
CA SER A 180 -22.43 12.19 -3.57
C SER A 180 -22.62 11.54 -4.93
N GLU A 181 -23.69 11.88 -5.63
CA GLU A 181 -23.93 11.48 -7.04
C GLU A 181 -23.08 12.30 -8.04
N THR A 182 -22.26 13.22 -7.56
CA THR A 182 -21.34 13.99 -8.41
C THR A 182 -20.25 13.07 -8.95
N GLN A 183 -20.06 13.10 -10.26
CA GLN A 183 -18.98 12.40 -10.94
C GLN A 183 -17.83 13.36 -11.25
N GLU A 184 -16.63 13.01 -10.82
CA GLU A 184 -15.42 13.74 -11.17
C GLU A 184 -14.41 12.79 -11.83
N THR A 185 -13.42 13.35 -12.50
CA THR A 185 -12.33 12.57 -13.11
C THR A 185 -11.43 11.97 -12.03
N ILE A 186 -10.73 10.89 -12.38
CA ILE A 186 -9.70 10.30 -11.50
C ILE A 186 -8.71 11.39 -11.03
N SER A 187 -8.30 12.27 -11.94
CA SER A 187 -7.44 13.40 -11.60
C SER A 187 -8.04 14.31 -10.53
N GLU A 188 -9.34 14.65 -10.64
CA GLU A 188 -10.05 15.50 -9.67
C GLU A 188 -10.20 14.79 -8.32
N HIS A 189 -10.45 13.49 -8.32
CA HIS A 189 -10.46 12.65 -7.11
C HIS A 189 -9.13 12.72 -6.36
N ILE A 190 -8.01 12.61 -7.07
CA ILE A 190 -6.69 12.65 -6.45
C ILE A 190 -6.32 14.07 -6.02
N ASP A 191 -6.70 15.11 -6.76
CA ASP A 191 -6.59 16.50 -6.32
C ASP A 191 -7.26 16.71 -4.95
N ARG A 192 -8.47 16.17 -4.77
CA ARG A 192 -9.19 16.24 -3.50
C ARG A 192 -8.47 15.48 -2.39
N ALA A 193 -7.92 14.28 -2.67
CA ALA A 193 -7.15 13.51 -1.72
C ALA A 193 -5.89 14.27 -1.25
N MET A 194 -5.17 14.89 -2.18
CA MET A 194 -3.99 15.71 -1.85
C MET A 194 -4.36 16.95 -1.02
N ARG A 195 -5.44 17.63 -1.35
CA ARG A 195 -5.95 18.75 -0.56
C ARG A 195 -6.46 18.30 0.82
N TRP A 196 -7.01 17.10 0.93
CA TRP A 196 -7.39 16.51 2.23
C TRP A 196 -6.16 16.31 3.11
N LEU A 197 -5.05 15.78 2.60
CA LEU A 197 -3.79 15.67 3.33
C LEU A 197 -3.27 17.04 3.80
N LEU A 198 -3.35 18.07 2.94
CA LEU A 198 -2.94 19.42 3.29
C LEU A 198 -3.83 20.08 4.35
N LYS A 199 -5.11 19.72 4.42
CA LYS A 199 -6.06 20.20 5.45
C LYS A 199 -5.92 19.43 6.77
N SER A 200 -5.51 18.17 6.74
CA SER A 200 -5.39 17.28 7.89
C SER A 200 -4.08 17.50 8.64
N ARG A 201 -3.77 18.76 8.96
CA ARG A 201 -2.53 19.19 9.64
C ARG A 201 -2.87 19.96 10.91
N ASP A 202 -1.99 19.89 11.90
CA ASP A 202 -2.07 20.71 13.09
C ASP A 202 -1.54 22.14 12.85
N HIS A 203 -1.51 22.95 13.90
CA HIS A 203 -1.02 24.35 13.83
C HIS A 203 0.47 24.48 13.48
N ARG A 204 1.26 23.41 13.59
CA ARG A 204 2.67 23.32 13.18
C ARG A 204 2.84 22.95 11.71
N GLY A 205 1.77 22.56 11.03
CA GLY A 205 1.79 22.08 9.65
C GLY A 205 2.08 20.58 9.52
N LEU A 206 2.01 19.79 10.61
CA LEU A 206 2.25 18.35 10.62
C LEU A 206 0.95 17.57 10.50
N ASN A 207 0.95 16.45 9.77
CA ASN A 207 -0.24 15.63 9.60
C ASN A 207 -0.65 14.90 10.89
N TYR A 208 -1.94 14.94 11.22
CA TYR A 208 -2.52 14.16 12.31
C TYR A 208 -2.38 12.67 12.06
N ILE A 209 -2.05 11.90 13.14
CA ILE A 209 -1.99 10.45 13.07
C ILE A 209 -3.34 9.77 13.40
N ASN A 210 -4.24 10.46 14.12
CA ASN A 210 -5.47 9.90 14.66
C ASN A 210 -5.22 8.57 15.39
N GLN A 211 -5.83 7.46 14.93
CA GLN A 211 -5.67 6.14 15.53
C GLN A 211 -4.70 5.24 14.74
N GLY A 212 -3.91 5.81 13.86
CA GLY A 212 -2.85 5.12 13.15
C GLY A 212 -2.50 5.73 11.79
N ASP A 213 -1.32 5.42 11.37
CA ASP A 213 -0.83 5.62 10.00
C ASP A 213 -0.41 4.27 9.41
N TRP A 214 0.67 4.18 8.64
CA TRP A 214 1.18 2.91 8.12
C TRP A 214 1.60 1.89 9.20
N CYS A 215 1.67 2.31 10.44
CA CYS A 215 1.94 1.46 11.60
C CYS A 215 0.65 1.29 12.44
N ASP A 216 -0.12 0.24 12.16
CA ASP A 216 -1.39 -0.07 12.83
C ASP A 216 -1.32 -0.07 14.38
N PRO A 217 -0.24 -0.56 15.04
CA PRO A 217 -0.15 -0.56 16.49
C PRO A 217 -0.08 0.82 17.15
N MET A 218 0.16 1.90 16.40
CA MET A 218 0.30 3.27 16.96
C MET A 218 -1.05 3.96 17.22
N ASN A 219 -2.04 3.22 17.69
CA ASN A 219 -3.41 3.70 17.89
C ASN A 219 -3.61 4.62 19.11
N MET A 220 -2.60 4.74 19.98
CA MET A 220 -2.66 5.60 21.18
C MET A 220 -1.92 6.93 21.03
N VAL A 221 -1.21 7.15 19.94
CA VAL A 221 -0.40 8.37 19.73
C VAL A 221 -1.28 9.59 19.52
N GLY A 222 -2.35 9.46 18.74
CA GLY A 222 -3.23 10.56 18.35
C GLY A 222 -4.72 10.30 18.58
N TYR A 223 -5.08 9.40 19.51
CA TYR A 223 -6.49 9.02 19.75
C TYR A 223 -7.35 10.15 20.30
N LYS A 224 -6.73 11.19 20.89
CA LYS A 224 -7.41 12.43 21.34
C LYS A 224 -7.51 13.49 20.22
N GLY A 225 -7.03 13.17 18.99
CA GLY A 225 -7.11 14.02 17.82
C GLY A 225 -6.09 15.17 17.78
N ARG A 226 -4.97 15.09 18.50
CA ARG A 226 -3.90 16.10 18.52
C ARG A 226 -2.54 15.57 18.13
N GLY A 227 -2.31 14.27 18.27
CA GLY A 227 -1.05 13.62 17.93
C GLY A 227 -0.76 13.68 16.44
N VAL A 228 0.52 13.81 16.09
CA VAL A 228 0.98 13.96 14.70
C VAL A 228 2.04 12.93 14.36
N SER A 229 2.11 12.57 13.06
CA SER A 229 3.07 11.63 12.52
C SER A 229 4.15 12.37 11.73
N GLY A 230 5.41 12.21 12.13
CA GLY A 230 6.56 12.65 11.35
C GLY A 230 6.65 11.90 10.02
N TRP A 231 6.44 10.58 10.06
CA TRP A 231 6.42 9.77 8.84
C TRP A 231 5.31 10.19 7.88
N LEU A 232 4.07 10.35 8.34
CA LEU A 232 2.95 10.70 7.45
C LEU A 232 3.16 12.07 6.80
N SER A 233 3.73 13.04 7.53
CA SER A 233 4.02 14.36 6.97
C SER A 233 5.05 14.29 5.84
N LEU A 234 6.09 13.46 6.00
CA LEU A 234 7.08 13.18 4.95
C LEU A 234 6.46 12.43 3.77
N ALA A 235 5.65 11.42 4.05
CA ALA A 235 4.96 10.64 3.04
C ALA A 235 3.95 11.50 2.24
N SER A 236 3.26 12.41 2.92
CA SER A 236 2.37 13.39 2.26
C SER A 236 3.15 14.32 1.34
N ALA A 237 4.31 14.83 1.76
CA ALA A 237 5.16 15.65 0.91
C ALA A 237 5.64 14.89 -0.33
N TYR A 238 6.04 13.62 -0.19
CA TYR A 238 6.40 12.77 -1.31
C TYR A 238 5.23 12.52 -2.27
N ALA A 239 4.05 12.21 -1.73
CA ALA A 239 2.84 12.02 -2.52
C ALA A 239 2.44 13.26 -3.32
N LEU A 240 2.54 14.45 -2.70
CA LEU A 240 2.30 15.74 -3.36
C LEU A 240 3.29 16.02 -4.47
N ASN A 241 4.58 15.75 -4.27
CA ASN A 241 5.62 15.87 -5.30
C ASN A 241 5.31 14.94 -6.48
N THR A 242 5.00 13.66 -6.19
CA THR A 242 4.63 12.67 -7.21
C THR A 242 3.39 13.10 -7.98
N TRP A 243 2.37 13.61 -7.29
CA TRP A 243 1.17 14.09 -7.95
C TRP A 243 1.42 15.33 -8.82
N ALA A 244 2.24 16.26 -8.34
CA ALA A 244 2.64 17.43 -9.13
C ALA A 244 3.35 17.05 -10.44
N GLU A 245 4.20 16.02 -10.44
CA GLU A 245 4.82 15.49 -11.66
C GLU A 245 3.78 15.00 -12.66
N ILE A 246 2.77 14.23 -12.20
CA ILE A 246 1.68 13.75 -13.05
C ILE A 246 0.86 14.91 -13.59
N ARG A 247 0.46 15.87 -12.74
CA ARG A 247 -0.31 17.06 -13.18
C ARG A 247 0.47 17.92 -14.20
N LYS A 248 1.78 17.99 -14.04
CA LYS A 248 2.64 18.66 -15.02
C LYS A 248 2.68 17.92 -16.35
N ALA A 249 2.74 16.59 -16.34
CA ALA A 249 2.65 15.77 -17.55
C ALA A 249 1.32 15.95 -18.29
N GLU A 250 0.21 16.21 -17.57
CA GLU A 250 -1.09 16.59 -18.15
C GLU A 250 -1.16 18.05 -18.63
N GLY A 251 -0.10 18.86 -18.47
CA GLY A 251 -0.10 20.28 -18.80
C GLY A 251 -0.85 21.17 -17.81
N LYS A 252 -1.10 20.70 -16.58
CA LYS A 252 -1.80 21.42 -15.50
C LYS A 252 -0.83 22.13 -14.56
N GLU A 253 0.01 23.02 -15.11
CA GLU A 253 1.10 23.69 -14.39
C GLU A 253 0.67 24.39 -13.09
N SER A 254 -0.49 25.08 -13.08
CA SER A 254 -0.95 25.79 -11.86
C SER A 254 -1.27 24.84 -10.71
N LEU A 255 -1.84 23.66 -11.00
CA LEU A 255 -2.10 22.62 -10.02
C LEU A 255 -0.79 21.95 -9.55
N ALA A 256 0.13 21.71 -10.47
CA ALA A 256 1.45 21.19 -10.10
C ALA A 256 2.17 22.14 -9.11
N ILE A 257 2.12 23.44 -9.33
CA ILE A 257 2.71 24.45 -8.43
C ILE A 257 2.02 24.41 -7.05
N GLU A 258 0.67 24.35 -7.00
CA GLU A 258 -0.09 24.24 -5.73
C GLU A 258 0.45 23.08 -4.88
N PHE A 259 0.61 21.89 -5.48
CA PHE A 259 1.04 20.70 -4.76
C PHE A 259 2.52 20.72 -4.39
N LEU A 260 3.39 21.29 -5.22
CA LEU A 260 4.81 21.49 -4.88
C LEU A 260 4.98 22.46 -3.70
N GLU A 261 4.19 23.53 -3.65
CA GLU A 261 4.19 24.45 -2.51
C GLU A 261 3.74 23.75 -1.23
N GLY A 262 2.65 22.94 -1.29
CA GLY A 262 2.20 22.15 -0.17
C GLY A 262 3.24 21.12 0.33
N ALA A 263 3.96 20.47 -0.58
CA ALA A 263 5.06 19.56 -0.23
C ALA A 263 6.22 20.31 0.46
N LYS A 264 6.56 21.49 -0.04
CA LYS A 264 7.59 22.33 0.57
C LYS A 264 7.21 22.78 1.99
N GLU A 265 5.95 23.18 2.20
CA GLU A 265 5.44 23.55 3.54
C GLU A 265 5.57 22.37 4.53
N LEU A 266 5.18 21.17 4.13
CA LEU A 266 5.31 19.96 4.96
C LEU A 266 6.77 19.66 5.29
N ASN A 267 7.66 19.71 4.30
CA ASN A 267 9.09 19.50 4.50
C ASN A 267 9.71 20.54 5.46
N MET A 268 9.26 21.80 5.37
CA MET A 268 9.69 22.84 6.31
C MET A 268 9.20 22.53 7.74
N ALA A 269 7.94 22.19 7.91
CA ALA A 269 7.36 21.84 9.21
C ALA A 269 8.06 20.63 9.85
N VAL A 270 8.35 19.61 9.06
CA VAL A 270 9.07 18.41 9.53
C VAL A 270 10.50 18.76 9.94
N ASN A 271 11.20 19.60 9.18
CA ASN A 271 12.54 20.05 9.51
C ASN A 271 12.60 20.90 10.77
N GLU A 272 11.53 21.65 11.06
CA GLU A 272 11.45 22.50 12.26
C GLU A 272 11.06 21.73 13.52
N HIS A 273 10.13 20.76 13.39
CA HIS A 273 9.48 20.16 14.56
C HIS A 273 9.79 18.68 14.80
N ILE A 274 10.31 17.97 13.78
CA ILE A 274 10.54 16.52 13.82
C ILE A 274 12.03 16.16 13.76
N TRP A 275 12.88 17.05 13.22
CA TRP A 275 14.33 16.85 13.21
C TRP A 275 14.92 17.07 14.61
N ASN A 276 15.59 16.04 15.17
CA ASN A 276 16.17 16.09 16.52
C ASN A 276 17.69 16.39 16.55
N GLY A 277 18.29 16.68 15.40
CA GLY A 277 19.74 16.93 15.26
C GLY A 277 20.53 15.75 14.68
N SER A 278 20.02 14.53 14.83
CA SER A 278 20.65 13.29 14.36
C SER A 278 19.80 12.53 13.35
N TRP A 279 18.48 12.44 13.61
CA TRP A 279 17.50 11.80 12.72
C TRP A 279 16.12 12.42 12.86
N TYR A 280 15.15 11.98 12.09
CA TYR A 280 13.75 12.41 12.20
C TYR A 280 13.00 11.55 13.21
N SER A 281 12.40 12.19 14.20
CA SER A 281 11.53 11.54 15.20
C SER A 281 10.32 10.89 14.55
N ARG A 282 9.73 9.91 15.21
CA ARG A 282 8.56 9.20 14.67
C ARG A 282 7.30 10.05 14.66
N GLY A 283 7.14 10.91 15.67
CA GLY A 283 6.00 11.80 15.81
C GLY A 283 5.93 12.49 17.17
N ILE A 284 4.79 13.14 17.42
CA ILE A 284 4.49 13.82 18.68
C ILE A 284 3.12 13.34 19.14
N THR A 285 3.02 12.90 20.39
CA THR A 285 1.78 12.37 20.98
C THR A 285 0.73 13.47 21.21
N ASP A 286 -0.51 13.06 21.53
CA ASP A 286 -1.59 13.95 21.97
C ASP A 286 -1.21 14.88 23.13
N ASP A 287 -0.28 14.47 23.97
CA ASP A 287 0.17 15.20 25.14
C ASP A 287 1.45 16.04 24.85
N GLY A 288 1.84 16.17 23.58
CA GLY A 288 2.95 17.00 23.13
C GLY A 288 4.33 16.38 23.34
N ILE A 289 4.41 15.07 23.59
CA ILE A 289 5.66 14.34 23.81
C ILE A 289 6.18 13.82 22.49
N SER A 290 7.38 14.23 22.08
CA SER A 290 8.08 13.66 20.94
C SER A 290 8.56 12.24 21.27
N PHE A 291 8.46 11.33 20.29
CA PHE A 291 8.94 9.95 20.42
C PHE A 291 9.70 9.51 19.14
N GLY A 292 10.52 8.48 19.27
CA GLY A 292 11.54 8.17 18.28
C GLY A 292 12.73 9.13 18.40
N VAL A 293 13.10 9.48 19.62
CA VAL A 293 14.18 10.42 19.98
C VAL A 293 15.31 9.72 20.73
N PRO A 294 16.53 10.29 20.76
CA PRO A 294 17.71 9.62 21.35
C PRO A 294 17.55 9.20 22.82
N ASP A 295 16.72 9.91 23.59
CA ASP A 295 16.51 9.66 25.02
C ASP A 295 15.46 8.56 25.29
N ASP A 296 14.77 8.06 24.28
CA ASP A 296 13.79 6.99 24.42
C ASP A 296 14.48 5.66 24.76
N VAL A 297 13.94 4.94 25.73
CA VAL A 297 14.47 3.63 26.17
C VAL A 297 14.17 2.55 25.12
N GLU A 298 12.99 2.61 24.51
CA GLU A 298 12.47 1.71 23.47
C GLU A 298 11.97 2.55 22.28
N GLY A 299 12.09 2.06 21.06
CA GLY A 299 11.69 2.78 19.86
C GLY A 299 12.40 4.12 19.69
N ARG A 300 13.69 4.17 19.99
CA ARG A 300 14.52 5.38 19.94
C ARG A 300 14.67 5.92 18.54
N ILE A 301 14.79 5.03 17.57
CA ILE A 301 14.84 5.36 16.13
C ILE A 301 13.92 4.45 15.34
N PHE A 302 13.24 5.01 14.35
CA PHE A 302 12.38 4.29 13.39
C PHE A 302 12.91 4.48 11.98
N LEU A 303 12.99 3.41 11.20
CA LEU A 303 13.53 3.42 9.84
C LEU A 303 12.68 4.28 8.88
N ASN A 304 11.36 4.15 8.96
CA ASN A 304 10.46 4.76 7.97
C ASN A 304 10.56 6.29 7.87
N PRO A 305 10.62 7.11 8.94
CA PRO A 305 10.83 8.54 8.77
C PRO A 305 12.15 8.87 8.07
N GLN A 306 13.19 8.07 8.27
CA GLN A 306 14.52 8.33 7.71
C GLN A 306 14.51 8.18 6.19
N GLY A 307 14.02 7.04 5.69
CA GLY A 307 13.92 6.83 4.24
C GLY A 307 12.99 7.84 3.54
N TRP A 308 11.84 8.14 4.15
CA TRP A 308 10.87 9.06 3.58
C TRP A 308 11.30 10.52 3.63
N ALA A 309 12.18 10.92 4.56
CA ALA A 309 12.79 12.25 4.56
C ALA A 309 13.71 12.48 3.35
N ILE A 310 14.41 11.44 2.91
CA ILE A 310 15.20 11.48 1.68
C ILE A 310 14.29 11.52 0.45
N LEU A 311 13.28 10.64 0.39
CA LEU A 311 12.35 10.55 -0.74
C LEU A 311 11.54 11.83 -0.94
N SER A 312 11.08 12.47 0.13
CA SER A 312 10.30 13.71 0.07
C SER A 312 11.13 14.95 -0.26
N GLY A 313 12.47 14.86 -0.13
CA GLY A 313 13.38 15.99 -0.25
C GLY A 313 13.41 16.89 1.00
N ALA A 314 12.92 16.42 2.15
CA ALA A 314 13.05 17.13 3.41
C ALA A 314 14.50 17.14 3.91
N ALA A 315 15.22 16.03 3.75
CA ALA A 315 16.60 15.89 4.11
C ALA A 315 17.52 16.44 3.00
N ASP A 316 18.25 17.50 3.31
CA ASP A 316 19.38 17.95 2.50
C ASP A 316 20.57 16.96 2.57
N ALA A 317 21.67 17.25 1.88
CA ALA A 317 22.83 16.37 1.84
C ALA A 317 23.45 16.12 3.23
N GLU A 318 23.47 17.15 4.11
CA GLU A 318 24.02 17.02 5.47
C GLU A 318 23.13 16.12 6.33
N ARG A 319 21.80 16.37 6.33
CA ARG A 319 20.85 15.54 7.07
C ARG A 319 20.80 14.12 6.54
N SER A 320 20.83 13.93 5.22
CA SER A 320 20.89 12.62 4.59
C SER A 320 22.10 11.81 5.05
N SER A 321 23.27 12.45 5.13
CA SER A 321 24.47 11.78 5.65
C SER A 321 24.33 11.36 7.13
N LYS A 322 23.75 12.24 7.97
CA LYS A 322 23.47 11.92 9.39
C LYS A 322 22.47 10.78 9.55
N ILE A 323 21.40 10.80 8.75
CA ILE A 323 20.38 9.75 8.75
C ILE A 323 20.99 8.39 8.37
N ILE A 324 21.74 8.34 7.28
CA ILE A 324 22.37 7.08 6.82
C ILE A 324 23.27 6.53 7.91
N LYS A 325 24.13 7.37 8.51
CA LYS A 325 24.98 6.98 9.61
C LYS A 325 24.19 6.46 10.82
N ALA A 326 23.10 7.15 11.20
CA ALA A 326 22.26 6.70 12.31
C ALA A 326 21.57 5.36 12.02
N VAL A 327 21.13 5.12 10.78
CA VAL A 327 20.56 3.83 10.36
C VAL A 327 21.61 2.72 10.42
N GLU A 328 22.82 2.97 9.93
CA GLU A 328 23.94 2.01 10.00
C GLU A 328 24.33 1.67 11.45
N GLU A 329 24.37 2.66 12.34
CA GLU A 329 24.78 2.49 13.74
C GLU A 329 23.70 1.88 14.63
N GLU A 330 22.41 2.22 14.41
CA GLU A 330 21.31 1.89 15.33
C GLU A 330 20.37 0.78 14.82
N LEU A 331 20.29 0.57 13.49
CA LEU A 331 19.31 -0.32 12.88
C LEU A 331 19.92 -1.46 12.05
N GLU A 332 21.18 -1.34 11.59
CA GLU A 332 21.78 -2.38 10.77
C GLU A 332 22.18 -3.59 11.61
N THR A 333 21.84 -4.78 11.12
CA THR A 333 22.19 -6.06 11.73
C THR A 333 22.79 -7.00 10.68
N PRO A 334 23.46 -8.10 11.07
CA PRO A 334 23.92 -9.11 10.13
C PRO A 334 22.83 -9.76 9.27
N TYR A 335 21.55 -9.55 9.62
CA TYR A 335 20.40 -10.15 8.97
C TYR A 335 19.58 -9.14 8.15
N GLY A 336 19.93 -7.86 8.20
CA GLY A 336 19.23 -6.76 7.54
C GLY A 336 19.03 -5.56 8.44
N VAL A 337 18.21 -4.61 8.00
CA VAL A 337 17.89 -3.37 8.72
C VAL A 337 16.62 -3.54 9.53
N GLU A 338 16.66 -3.24 10.82
CA GLU A 338 15.49 -3.26 11.71
C GLU A 338 14.55 -2.11 11.41
N MET A 339 13.26 -2.32 11.68
CA MET A 339 12.25 -1.27 11.50
C MET A 339 12.31 -0.20 12.58
N LEU A 340 12.77 -0.57 13.77
CA LEU A 340 12.97 0.32 14.92
C LEU A 340 13.93 -0.32 15.92
N SER A 341 14.61 0.48 16.72
CA SER A 341 15.55 0.03 17.76
C SER A 341 15.53 0.98 18.95
N PRO A 342 15.71 0.46 20.21
CA PRO A 342 15.41 -0.91 20.58
C PRO A 342 13.93 -1.26 20.38
N SER A 343 13.62 -2.55 20.16
CA SER A 343 12.23 -3.01 20.05
C SER A 343 11.49 -2.89 21.39
N PHE A 344 10.17 -2.75 21.30
CA PHE A 344 9.27 -2.77 22.47
C PHE A 344 9.18 -4.15 23.12
#